data_ab2666a10c01376c532bc5de8d2a3653
#
_entry.id   ab2666a10c01376c532bc5de8d2a3653
#
_cell.length_a   1.000
_cell.length_b   1.000
_cell.length_c   1.000
_cell.angle_alpha   90.00
_cell.angle_beta   90.00
_cell.angle_gamma   90.00
#
_symmetry.space_group_name_H-M   'P 1'
#
loop_
_entity.id
_entity.type
_entity.pdbx_description
1 polymer ?
#
loop_
_entity_poly.entity_id
_entity_poly.type
_entity_poly.pdbx_seq_one_letter_code
_entity_poly.pdbx_strand_id
1 'polypeptide(L)'
;YDLWKLQYENARDGLPFMQDGYAFDQMNGAQGFWPTFLISFHKVDEESDYTAYIARLKATQRAFDQLLERARASAGQGIRPPKFAYEGVIDQAKKVVTGAPFTAGKDSAIWADAQAKADALVKAGKIDAARATALKDEARKALLEQFKPAYDGVIAWSEEELPKAAVNATGVGSTHPN
;
A
#
# COMPACT_ATOMS: atom_id res chain seq x y z
N TYR A 1 17.44 19.23 -23.99
CA TYR A 1 18.51 18.25 -23.80
C TYR A 1 19.13 18.37 -22.40
N ASP A 2 19.56 19.58 -22.00
CA ASP A 2 20.31 19.81 -20.76
C ASP A 2 19.47 19.47 -19.50
N LEU A 3 18.16 19.79 -19.49
CA LEU A 3 17.28 19.41 -18.40
C LEU A 3 17.15 17.88 -18.25
N TRP A 4 17.02 17.16 -19.36
CA TRP A 4 16.97 15.70 -19.33
C TRP A 4 18.28 15.07 -18.87
N LYS A 5 19.42 15.64 -19.31
CA LYS A 5 20.74 15.20 -18.87
C LYS A 5 20.90 15.40 -17.37
N LEU A 6 20.52 16.59 -16.85
CA LEU A 6 20.57 16.89 -15.42
C LEU A 6 19.69 15.92 -14.60
N GLN A 7 18.46 15.64 -15.07
CA GLN A 7 17.57 14.68 -14.39
C GLN A 7 18.17 13.27 -14.37
N TYR A 8 18.77 12.83 -15.47
CA TYR A 8 19.44 11.54 -15.52
C TYR A 8 20.66 11.48 -14.57
N GLU A 9 21.50 12.51 -14.57
CA GLU A 9 22.67 12.60 -13.68
C GLU A 9 22.24 12.59 -12.21
N ASN A 10 21.24 13.39 -11.84
CA ASN A 10 20.67 13.40 -10.48
C ASN A 10 20.10 12.03 -10.08
N ALA A 11 19.35 11.37 -10.98
CA ALA A 11 18.82 10.05 -10.71
C ALA A 11 19.94 9.00 -10.53
N ARG A 12 20.98 9.02 -11.39
CA ARG A 12 22.15 8.15 -11.30
C ARG A 12 22.90 8.37 -9.98
N ASP A 13 23.15 9.60 -9.65
CA ASP A 13 23.92 9.98 -8.46
C ASP A 13 23.11 9.72 -7.16
N GLY A 14 21.78 9.66 -7.26
CA GLY A 14 20.88 9.25 -6.17
C GLY A 14 20.80 7.74 -5.93
N LEU A 15 21.28 6.89 -6.87
CA LEU A 15 21.18 5.42 -6.72
C LEU A 15 21.79 4.87 -5.43
N PRO A 16 22.97 5.32 -4.96
CA PRO A 16 23.53 4.85 -3.69
C PRO A 16 22.66 5.14 -2.46
N PHE A 17 21.80 6.17 -2.54
CA PHE A 17 20.94 6.63 -1.45
C PHE A 17 19.51 6.11 -1.56
N MET A 18 19.20 5.24 -2.51
CA MET A 18 17.83 4.72 -2.69
C MET A 18 17.29 3.97 -1.46
N GLN A 19 18.18 3.42 -0.64
CA GLN A 19 17.80 2.72 0.59
C GLN A 19 17.50 3.65 1.76
N ASP A 20 17.86 4.93 1.67
CA ASP A 20 17.61 5.94 2.71
C ASP A 20 16.13 6.39 2.72
N GLY A 21 15.41 6.11 1.64
CA GLY A 21 13.97 6.37 1.55
C GLY A 21 13.14 5.30 2.26
N TYR A 22 12.16 5.73 3.04
CA TYR A 22 11.26 4.83 3.76
C TYR A 22 10.17 4.29 2.82
N ALA A 23 10.00 2.97 2.78
CA ALA A 23 8.91 2.33 2.04
C ALA A 23 7.56 2.52 2.75
N PHE A 24 7.61 2.59 4.07
CA PHE A 24 6.45 2.79 4.94
C PHE A 24 6.75 3.96 5.88
N ASP A 25 5.94 4.99 5.81
CA ASP A 25 5.98 6.16 6.68
C ASP A 25 4.55 6.72 6.87
N GLN A 26 4.37 7.64 7.82
CA GLN A 26 3.05 8.17 8.16
C GLN A 26 2.50 9.19 7.15
N MET A 27 3.30 9.70 6.21
CA MET A 27 2.87 10.72 5.23
C MET A 27 2.66 10.15 3.82
N ASN A 28 3.67 9.47 3.30
CA ASN A 28 3.70 9.02 1.90
C ASN A 28 3.93 7.50 1.77
N GLY A 29 3.85 6.77 2.87
CA GLY A 29 4.09 5.34 2.89
C GLY A 29 3.12 4.54 2.02
N ALA A 30 3.62 3.42 1.51
CA ALA A 30 2.86 2.54 0.61
C ALA A 30 1.53 2.07 1.22
N GLN A 31 1.46 1.90 2.56
CA GLN A 31 0.26 1.47 3.26
C GLN A 31 -0.93 2.45 3.10
N GLY A 32 -0.65 3.75 2.97
CA GLY A 32 -1.68 4.78 2.74
C GLY A 32 -1.93 5.03 1.25
N PHE A 33 -0.87 5.03 0.45
CA PHE A 33 -0.95 5.28 -0.98
C PHE A 33 -1.72 4.19 -1.73
N TRP A 34 -1.48 2.92 -1.42
CA TRP A 34 -2.02 1.80 -2.19
C TRP A 34 -3.56 1.72 -2.20
N PRO A 35 -4.27 1.78 -1.06
CA PRO A 35 -5.73 1.81 -1.07
C PRO A 35 -6.27 3.08 -1.70
N THR A 36 -5.62 4.23 -1.50
CA THR A 36 -5.99 5.49 -2.16
C THR A 36 -5.90 5.37 -3.67
N PHE A 37 -4.84 4.75 -4.19
CA PHE A 37 -4.69 4.49 -5.63
C PHE A 37 -5.83 3.62 -6.16
N LEU A 38 -6.14 2.52 -5.49
CA LEU A 38 -7.20 1.60 -5.91
C LEU A 38 -8.59 2.25 -5.89
N ILE A 39 -8.89 3.05 -4.88
CA ILE A 39 -10.19 3.70 -4.72
C ILE A 39 -10.32 4.90 -5.66
N SER A 40 -9.34 5.80 -5.68
CA SER A 40 -9.49 7.11 -6.31
C SER A 40 -9.01 7.15 -7.76
N PHE A 41 -8.05 6.31 -8.14
CA PHE A 41 -7.42 6.38 -9.46
C PHE A 41 -7.71 5.18 -10.36
N HIS A 42 -8.09 4.03 -9.81
CA HIS A 42 -8.49 2.88 -10.61
C HIS A 42 -9.96 3.02 -11.03
N LYS A 43 -10.21 3.63 -12.18
CA LYS A 43 -11.54 3.71 -12.78
C LYS A 43 -11.97 2.34 -13.32
N VAL A 44 -13.28 2.10 -13.28
CA VAL A 44 -13.91 0.88 -13.78
C VAL A 44 -15.10 1.29 -14.65
N ASP A 45 -14.88 1.26 -15.96
CA ASP A 45 -15.89 1.58 -16.97
C ASP A 45 -16.40 0.32 -17.70
N GLU A 46 -15.61 -0.77 -17.69
CA GLU A 46 -15.91 -2.05 -18.32
C GLU A 46 -15.58 -3.21 -17.36
N GLU A 47 -16.08 -4.41 -17.65
CA GLU A 47 -15.80 -5.62 -16.86
C GLU A 47 -14.31 -5.94 -16.79
N SER A 48 -13.56 -5.71 -17.88
CA SER A 48 -12.12 -5.90 -17.93
C SER A 48 -11.37 -5.04 -16.92
N ASP A 49 -11.86 -3.82 -16.66
CA ASP A 49 -11.24 -2.92 -15.66
C ASP A 49 -11.45 -3.47 -14.25
N TYR A 50 -12.66 -4.02 -13.98
CA TYR A 50 -12.91 -4.66 -12.70
C TYR A 50 -12.06 -5.92 -12.50
N THR A 51 -11.84 -6.70 -13.55
CA THR A 51 -10.93 -7.84 -13.54
C THR A 51 -9.49 -7.38 -13.23
N ALA A 52 -9.05 -6.28 -13.84
CA ALA A 52 -7.75 -5.67 -13.54
C ALA A 52 -7.67 -5.14 -12.11
N TYR A 53 -8.77 -4.61 -11.56
CA TYR A 53 -8.87 -4.21 -10.15
C TYR A 53 -8.64 -5.41 -9.21
N ILE A 54 -9.32 -6.54 -9.46
CA ILE A 54 -9.11 -7.78 -8.70
C ILE A 54 -7.66 -8.26 -8.81
N ALA A 55 -7.07 -8.21 -10.01
CA ALA A 55 -5.67 -8.61 -10.21
C ALA A 55 -4.72 -7.74 -9.38
N ARG A 56 -4.98 -6.43 -9.23
CA ARG A 56 -4.20 -5.54 -8.35
C ARG A 56 -4.40 -5.86 -6.87
N LEU A 57 -5.62 -6.20 -6.44
CA LEU A 57 -5.87 -6.69 -5.09
C LEU A 57 -5.05 -7.95 -4.79
N LYS A 58 -5.03 -8.91 -5.72
CA LYS A 58 -4.24 -10.15 -5.61
C LYS A 58 -2.73 -9.88 -5.59
N ALA A 59 -2.27 -8.90 -6.35
CA ALA A 59 -0.84 -8.54 -6.43
C ALA A 59 -0.34 -7.77 -5.19
N THR A 60 -1.23 -7.30 -4.31
CA THR A 60 -0.86 -6.50 -3.13
C THR A 60 0.13 -7.24 -2.23
N GLN A 61 -0.09 -8.53 -1.97
CA GLN A 61 0.80 -9.34 -1.13
C GLN A 61 2.23 -9.28 -1.65
N ARG A 62 2.43 -9.64 -2.93
CA ARG A 62 3.76 -9.65 -3.55
C ARG A 62 4.42 -8.26 -3.53
N ALA A 63 3.64 -7.22 -3.82
CA ALA A 63 4.18 -5.85 -3.82
C ALA A 63 4.65 -5.43 -2.42
N PHE A 64 3.86 -5.74 -1.40
CA PHE A 64 4.21 -5.41 -0.01
C PHE A 64 5.35 -6.26 0.53
N ASP A 65 5.43 -7.54 0.16
CA ASP A 65 6.56 -8.40 0.52
C ASP A 65 7.89 -7.83 -0.01
N GLN A 66 7.92 -7.34 -1.25
CA GLN A 66 9.09 -6.67 -1.84
C GLN A 66 9.44 -5.36 -1.11
N LEU A 67 8.44 -4.57 -0.73
CA LEU A 67 8.66 -3.35 0.05
C LEU A 67 9.15 -3.65 1.48
N LEU A 68 8.63 -4.71 2.11
CA LEU A 68 9.09 -5.18 3.42
C LEU A 68 10.52 -5.71 3.36
N GLU A 69 10.89 -6.44 2.30
CA GLU A 69 12.27 -6.88 2.08
C GLU A 69 13.23 -5.68 2.03
N ARG A 70 12.88 -4.66 1.24
CA ARG A 70 13.63 -3.41 1.18
C ARG A 70 13.70 -2.69 2.53
N ALA A 71 12.58 -2.57 3.23
CA ALA A 71 12.51 -1.91 4.53
C ALA A 71 13.36 -2.64 5.59
N ARG A 72 13.37 -3.98 5.58
CA ARG A 72 14.24 -4.80 6.44
C ARG A 72 15.72 -4.60 6.11
N ALA A 73 16.06 -4.53 4.82
CA ALA A 73 17.45 -4.28 4.39
C ALA A 73 17.93 -2.91 4.88
N SER A 74 17.12 -1.86 4.75
CA SER A 74 17.42 -0.51 5.26
C SER A 74 17.54 -0.51 6.80
N ALA A 75 16.62 -1.16 7.51
CA ALA A 75 16.67 -1.29 8.96
C ALA A 75 17.92 -2.05 9.45
N GLY A 76 18.37 -3.07 8.71
CA GLY A 76 19.61 -3.79 8.97
C GLY A 76 20.87 -2.91 8.88
N GLN A 77 20.82 -1.84 8.10
CA GLN A 77 21.86 -0.82 8.00
C GLN A 77 21.69 0.34 8.98
N GLY A 78 20.72 0.27 9.90
CA GLY A 78 20.44 1.34 10.86
C GLY A 78 19.53 2.44 10.30
N ILE A 79 19.10 2.36 9.05
CA ILE A 79 18.20 3.33 8.42
C ILE A 79 16.76 2.99 8.81
N ARG A 80 16.24 3.72 9.79
CA ARG A 80 14.89 3.54 10.35
C ARG A 80 14.15 4.86 10.41
N PRO A 81 12.86 4.89 10.07
CA PRO A 81 12.01 6.04 10.39
C PRO A 81 11.94 6.25 11.91
N PRO A 82 11.69 7.48 12.37
CA PRO A 82 11.54 7.76 13.80
C PRO A 82 10.29 7.07 14.37
N LYS A 83 10.25 6.93 15.70
CA LYS A 83 9.22 6.19 16.43
C LYS A 83 7.80 6.58 16.04
N PHE A 84 7.51 7.89 15.98
CA PHE A 84 6.17 8.40 15.62
C PHE A 84 5.72 7.97 14.22
N ALA A 85 6.66 7.74 13.30
CA ALA A 85 6.33 7.29 11.95
C ALA A 85 5.87 5.83 11.95
N TYR A 86 6.52 4.95 12.71
CA TYR A 86 6.04 3.58 12.91
C TYR A 86 4.66 3.53 13.56
N GLU A 87 4.43 4.34 14.61
CA GLU A 87 3.12 4.46 15.27
C GLU A 87 2.03 4.88 14.25
N GLY A 88 2.35 5.85 13.39
CA GLY A 88 1.46 6.29 12.31
C GLY A 88 1.19 5.21 11.27
N VAL A 89 2.21 4.46 10.84
CA VAL A 89 2.06 3.33 9.90
C VAL A 89 1.16 2.25 10.48
N ILE A 90 1.37 1.87 11.74
CA ILE A 90 0.57 0.85 12.44
C ILE A 90 -0.90 1.28 12.52
N ASP A 91 -1.17 2.52 12.93
CA ASP A 91 -2.52 3.05 13.05
C ASP A 91 -3.22 3.09 11.67
N GLN A 92 -2.55 3.60 10.64
CA GLN A 92 -3.09 3.65 9.27
C GLN A 92 -3.35 2.25 8.71
N ALA A 93 -2.40 1.34 8.84
CA ALA A 93 -2.53 -0.01 8.33
C ALA A 93 -3.68 -0.77 9.02
N LYS A 94 -3.81 -0.66 10.34
CA LYS A 94 -4.94 -1.23 11.09
C LYS A 94 -6.28 -0.67 10.62
N LYS A 95 -6.38 0.63 10.36
CA LYS A 95 -7.60 1.28 9.86
C LYS A 95 -8.01 0.76 8.48
N VAL A 96 -7.06 0.52 7.59
CA VAL A 96 -7.32 0.00 6.23
C VAL A 96 -7.98 -1.38 6.27
N VAL A 97 -7.57 -2.24 7.19
CA VAL A 97 -8.10 -3.60 7.33
C VAL A 97 -9.13 -3.75 8.46
N THR A 98 -9.80 -2.65 8.82
CA THR A 98 -10.91 -2.66 9.78
C THR A 98 -12.25 -2.56 9.05
N GLY A 99 -13.26 -3.27 9.55
CA GLY A 99 -14.59 -3.38 8.95
C GLY A 99 -14.71 -4.54 7.96
N ALA A 100 -15.90 -4.78 7.42
CA ALA A 100 -16.11 -5.88 6.48
C ALA A 100 -15.27 -5.66 5.20
N PRO A 101 -14.71 -6.72 4.58
CA PRO A 101 -14.85 -8.13 4.94
C PRO A 101 -13.83 -8.60 5.98
N PHE A 102 -12.93 -7.74 6.48
CA PHE A 102 -11.80 -8.09 7.36
C PHE A 102 -12.22 -8.36 8.79
N THR A 103 -13.13 -7.53 9.32
CA THR A 103 -13.70 -7.64 10.68
C THR A 103 -15.19 -7.36 10.64
N ALA A 104 -15.91 -7.70 11.71
CA ALA A 104 -17.31 -7.35 11.84
C ALA A 104 -17.52 -5.82 11.88
N GLY A 105 -18.66 -5.36 11.38
CA GLY A 105 -19.07 -3.95 11.40
C GLY A 105 -19.36 -3.38 10.02
N LYS A 106 -19.23 -2.06 9.90
CA LYS A 106 -19.35 -1.33 8.63
C LYS A 106 -18.34 -1.84 7.60
N ASP A 107 -18.67 -1.69 6.33
CA ASP A 107 -17.73 -1.98 5.24
C ASP A 107 -16.46 -1.11 5.36
N SER A 108 -15.31 -1.73 5.14
CA SER A 108 -14.06 -1.00 4.94
C SER A 108 -14.15 -0.16 3.65
N ALA A 109 -13.38 0.92 3.57
CA ALA A 109 -13.41 1.80 2.40
C ALA A 109 -13.13 1.06 1.08
N ILE A 110 -12.16 0.14 1.10
CA ILE A 110 -11.78 -0.64 -0.09
C ILE A 110 -12.89 -1.64 -0.50
N TRP A 111 -13.60 -2.21 0.47
CA TRP A 111 -14.71 -3.11 0.16
C TRP A 111 -15.93 -2.37 -0.34
N ALA A 112 -16.27 -1.25 0.27
CA ALA A 112 -17.35 -0.37 -0.21
C ALA A 112 -17.10 0.10 -1.64
N ASP A 113 -15.87 0.48 -1.97
CA ASP A 113 -15.46 0.86 -3.32
C ASP A 113 -15.59 -0.31 -4.32
N ALA A 114 -15.13 -1.49 -3.94
CA ALA A 114 -15.26 -2.69 -4.78
C ALA A 114 -16.72 -3.00 -5.12
N GLN A 115 -17.61 -2.93 -4.12
CA GLN A 115 -19.05 -3.14 -4.33
C GLN A 115 -19.63 -2.06 -5.25
N ALA A 116 -19.35 -0.79 -4.97
CA ALA A 116 -19.86 0.34 -5.75
C ALA A 116 -19.45 0.28 -7.22
N LYS A 117 -18.20 -0.10 -7.51
CA LYS A 117 -17.70 -0.28 -8.88
C LYS A 117 -18.44 -1.40 -9.63
N ALA A 118 -18.70 -2.55 -8.98
CA ALA A 118 -19.47 -3.63 -9.58
C ALA A 118 -20.93 -3.23 -9.82
N ASP A 119 -21.55 -2.53 -8.86
CA ASP A 119 -22.92 -2.05 -9.00
C ASP A 119 -23.06 -0.99 -10.10
N ALA A 120 -22.05 -0.16 -10.30
CA ALA A 120 -21.99 0.80 -11.40
C ALA A 120 -21.99 0.12 -12.77
N LEU A 121 -21.29 -1.00 -12.95
CA LEU A 121 -21.30 -1.79 -14.19
C LEU A 121 -22.69 -2.38 -14.47
N VAL A 122 -23.40 -2.88 -13.45
CA VAL A 122 -24.80 -3.35 -13.60
C VAL A 122 -25.71 -2.20 -14.03
N LYS A 123 -25.61 -1.06 -13.34
CA LYS A 123 -26.40 0.13 -13.66
C LYS A 123 -26.16 0.64 -15.08
N ALA A 124 -24.92 0.51 -15.57
CA ALA A 124 -24.55 0.89 -16.92
C ALA A 124 -24.93 -0.19 -17.99
N GLY A 125 -25.50 -1.32 -17.57
CA GLY A 125 -25.84 -2.42 -18.47
C GLY A 125 -24.64 -3.16 -19.08
N LYS A 126 -23.47 -3.05 -18.44
CA LYS A 126 -22.22 -3.69 -18.91
C LYS A 126 -22.12 -5.15 -18.47
N ILE A 127 -22.71 -5.49 -17.34
CA ILE A 127 -22.79 -6.85 -16.79
C ILE A 127 -24.18 -7.06 -16.17
N ASP A 128 -24.56 -8.31 -15.98
CA ASP A 128 -25.76 -8.65 -15.22
C ASP A 128 -25.51 -8.78 -13.70
N ALA A 129 -26.55 -8.91 -12.92
CA ALA A 129 -26.48 -9.00 -11.46
C ALA A 129 -25.76 -10.29 -10.99
N ALA A 130 -25.90 -11.40 -11.71
CA ALA A 130 -25.23 -12.65 -11.37
C ALA A 130 -23.71 -12.51 -11.55
N ARG A 131 -23.29 -11.88 -12.65
CA ARG A 131 -21.88 -11.60 -12.90
C ARG A 131 -21.29 -10.63 -11.89
N ALA A 132 -22.01 -9.57 -11.52
CA ALA A 132 -21.59 -8.64 -10.48
C ALA A 132 -21.36 -9.34 -9.14
N THR A 133 -22.27 -10.25 -8.76
CA THR A 133 -22.10 -11.07 -7.54
C THR A 133 -20.81 -11.89 -7.60
N ALA A 134 -20.57 -12.60 -8.70
CA ALA A 134 -19.35 -13.39 -8.88
C ALA A 134 -18.08 -12.52 -8.77
N LEU A 135 -18.05 -11.36 -9.41
CA LEU A 135 -16.92 -10.41 -9.35
C LEU A 135 -16.71 -9.86 -7.93
N LYS A 136 -17.78 -9.53 -7.20
CA LYS A 136 -17.69 -9.12 -5.80
C LYS A 136 -17.11 -10.23 -4.92
N ASP A 137 -17.52 -11.49 -5.12
CA ASP A 137 -17.00 -12.62 -4.38
C ASP A 137 -15.50 -12.84 -4.65
N GLU A 138 -15.06 -12.70 -5.91
CA GLU A 138 -13.65 -12.74 -6.25
C GLU A 138 -12.85 -11.60 -5.61
N ALA A 139 -13.38 -10.38 -5.63
CA ALA A 139 -12.75 -9.23 -4.97
C ALA A 139 -12.66 -9.43 -3.45
N ARG A 140 -13.74 -9.91 -2.82
CA ARG A 140 -13.77 -10.26 -1.39
C ARG A 140 -12.71 -11.30 -1.03
N LYS A 141 -12.59 -12.34 -1.84
CA LYS A 141 -11.57 -13.37 -1.67
C LYS A 141 -10.17 -12.78 -1.76
N ALA A 142 -9.88 -11.94 -2.75
CA ALA A 142 -8.59 -11.27 -2.92
C ALA A 142 -8.26 -10.33 -1.73
N LEU A 143 -9.28 -9.63 -1.19
CA LEU A 143 -9.11 -8.81 0.01
C LEU A 143 -8.72 -9.64 1.23
N LEU A 144 -9.34 -10.80 1.43
CA LEU A 144 -9.08 -11.64 2.59
C LEU A 144 -7.78 -12.46 2.49
N GLU A 145 -7.46 -12.97 1.29
CA GLU A 145 -6.37 -13.92 1.11
C GLU A 145 -5.03 -13.28 0.70
N GLN A 146 -5.04 -12.07 0.15
CA GLN A 146 -3.82 -11.39 -0.31
C GLN A 146 -3.67 -9.97 0.27
N PHE A 147 -4.73 -9.16 0.20
CA PHE A 147 -4.65 -7.77 0.66
C PHE A 147 -4.47 -7.68 2.19
N LYS A 148 -5.33 -8.36 2.95
CA LYS A 148 -5.23 -8.36 4.43
C LYS A 148 -3.88 -8.91 4.92
N PRO A 149 -3.39 -10.08 4.47
CA PRO A 149 -2.09 -10.59 4.89
C PRO A 149 -0.93 -9.64 4.58
N ALA A 150 -0.99 -8.90 3.46
CA ALA A 150 0.00 -7.87 3.15
C ALA A 150 0.06 -6.78 4.23
N TYR A 151 -1.11 -6.29 4.65
CA TYR A 151 -1.22 -5.29 5.72
C TYR A 151 -0.83 -5.85 7.09
N ASP A 152 -1.24 -7.08 7.40
CA ASP A 152 -0.83 -7.77 8.63
C ASP A 152 0.71 -7.88 8.70
N GLY A 153 1.37 -8.15 7.57
CA GLY A 153 2.83 -8.17 7.47
C GLY A 153 3.48 -6.81 7.76
N VAL A 154 2.90 -5.71 7.24
CA VAL A 154 3.38 -4.35 7.54
C VAL A 154 3.20 -4.01 9.01
N ILE A 155 2.05 -4.34 9.59
CA ILE A 155 1.76 -4.11 11.01
C ILE A 155 2.77 -4.86 11.87
N ALA A 156 2.94 -6.16 11.64
CA ALA A 156 3.85 -7.01 12.43
C ALA A 156 5.30 -6.50 12.35
N TRP A 157 5.78 -6.19 11.14
CA TRP A 157 7.13 -5.64 10.98
C TRP A 157 7.28 -4.28 11.66
N SER A 158 6.31 -3.40 11.55
CA SER A 158 6.36 -2.09 12.18
C SER A 158 6.34 -2.17 13.71
N GLU A 159 5.56 -3.10 14.27
CA GLU A 159 5.52 -3.37 15.73
C GLU A 159 6.85 -3.96 16.22
N GLU A 160 7.53 -4.78 15.42
CA GLU A 160 8.86 -5.34 15.72
C GLU A 160 9.95 -4.25 15.71
N GLU A 161 9.92 -3.32 14.76
CA GLU A 161 10.93 -2.26 14.62
C GLU A 161 10.70 -1.05 15.55
N LEU A 162 9.45 -0.82 15.96
CA LEU A 162 9.05 0.32 16.81
C LEU A 162 9.93 0.52 18.06
N PRO A 163 10.27 -0.52 18.87
CA PRO A 163 11.12 -0.34 20.06
C PRO A 163 12.58 -0.02 19.72
N LYS A 164 13.02 -0.29 18.49
CA LYS A 164 14.39 -0.05 18.01
C LYS A 164 14.55 1.36 17.39
N ALA A 165 13.43 2.06 17.17
CA ALA A 165 13.40 3.35 16.49
C ALA A 165 13.76 4.51 17.44
N ALA A 166 14.47 5.51 16.91
CA ALA A 166 14.79 6.72 17.64
C ALA A 166 13.52 7.53 17.96
N VAL A 167 13.44 8.10 19.15
CA VAL A 167 12.32 8.95 19.57
C VAL A 167 12.29 10.24 18.74
N ASN A 168 13.45 10.84 18.49
CA ASN A 168 13.59 12.06 17.71
C ASN A 168 14.15 11.73 16.32
N ALA A 169 13.66 12.43 15.32
CA ALA A 169 14.23 12.37 13.97
C ALA A 169 15.63 13.02 13.97
N THR A 170 16.63 12.28 13.51
CA THR A 170 18.02 12.76 13.45
C THR A 170 18.41 13.28 12.06
N GLY A 171 17.57 13.01 11.06
CA GLY A 171 17.82 13.38 9.67
C GLY A 171 18.91 12.55 9.00
N VAL A 172 19.08 12.74 7.70
CA VAL A 172 20.03 12.00 6.84
C VAL A 172 21.49 12.27 7.21
N GLY A 173 21.79 13.44 7.78
CA GLY A 173 23.14 13.80 8.20
C GLY A 173 23.73 12.91 9.31
N SER A 174 22.87 12.18 10.06
CA SER A 174 23.34 11.20 11.03
C SER A 174 23.81 9.89 10.39
N THR A 175 23.33 9.58 9.19
CA THR A 175 23.62 8.35 8.45
C THR A 175 24.77 8.58 7.48
N HIS A 176 24.87 9.79 6.93
CA HIS A 176 25.90 10.22 5.98
C HIS A 176 26.58 11.51 6.50
N PRO A 177 27.48 11.40 7.50
CA PRO A 177 28.26 12.56 7.95
C PRO A 177 29.19 13.01 6.81
N ASN A 178 29.25 14.34 6.56
CA ASN A 178 30.16 14.95 5.59
C ASN A 178 31.63 14.73 5.96
#